data_df79b706e97a146156ca7987cca9701e
#
_entry.id   df79b706e97a146156ca7987cca9701e
#
_cell.length_a   1.000
_cell.length_b   1.000
_cell.length_c   1.000
_cell.angle_alpha   90.00
_cell.angle_beta   90.00
_cell.angle_gamma   90.00
#
_symmetry.space_group_name_H-M   'P 1'
#
loop_
_entity.id
_entity.type
_entity.pdbx_description
1 polymer ?
#
loop_
_entity_poly.entity_id
_entity_poly.type
_entity_poly.pdbx_seq_one_letter_code
_entity_poly.pdbx_strand_id
1 'polypeptide(L)'
;MTEIQDGRAARQQLIFDENKMKLIDTALEVINEIGDINEVTLSTIAKAAGVSPATAYNHFPARMTDLYSAIVKLKLDVRETIMNMATESELIDTIKQIPYIYAKQMVALGYTGQVLVSQMGHLQATGKWLEDDPVAVLTNLLVQEGTYKEDAVEIAEKITTNFRGAMFEHSLHRDKLENQYSTYTPDVFLHKCSLIVEDILKQY
;
A
#
# COMPACT_ATOMS: atom_id res chain seq x y z
N MET A 1 -13.39 37.89 -21.43
CA MET A 1 -13.67 36.54 -21.97
C MET A 1 -12.88 35.41 -21.29
N THR A 2 -12.08 35.67 -20.26
CA THR A 2 -11.19 34.71 -19.60
C THR A 2 -11.84 33.88 -18.47
N GLU A 3 -12.83 34.43 -17.73
CA GLU A 3 -13.45 33.73 -16.59
C GLU A 3 -14.34 32.53 -16.95
N ILE A 4 -14.98 32.53 -18.12
CA ILE A 4 -15.87 31.43 -18.54
C ILE A 4 -15.07 30.18 -19.00
N GLN A 5 -13.85 30.38 -19.51
CA GLN A 5 -12.97 29.28 -19.89
C GLN A 5 -12.39 28.58 -18.66
N ASP A 6 -12.10 29.32 -17.60
CA ASP A 6 -11.55 28.80 -16.33
C ASP A 6 -12.56 27.90 -15.59
N GLY A 7 -13.81 28.31 -15.51
CA GLY A 7 -14.85 27.51 -14.86
C GLY A 7 -15.20 26.20 -15.59
N ARG A 8 -15.05 26.14 -16.92
CA ARG A 8 -15.29 24.91 -17.69
C ARG A 8 -14.16 23.91 -17.53
N ALA A 9 -12.91 24.38 -17.53
CA ALA A 9 -11.74 23.56 -17.31
C ALA A 9 -11.74 22.98 -15.88
N ALA A 10 -12.03 23.80 -14.87
CA ALA A 10 -12.15 23.37 -13.49
C ALA A 10 -13.23 22.29 -13.30
N ARG A 11 -14.41 22.46 -13.93
CA ARG A 11 -15.47 21.45 -13.88
C ARG A 11 -15.09 20.14 -14.58
N GLN A 12 -14.38 20.21 -15.71
CA GLN A 12 -13.89 19.02 -16.39
C GLN A 12 -12.85 18.27 -15.55
N GLN A 13 -11.96 18.99 -14.88
CA GLN A 13 -10.98 18.39 -13.97
C GLN A 13 -11.69 17.72 -12.78
N LEU A 14 -12.68 18.35 -12.19
CA LEU A 14 -13.45 17.76 -11.10
C LEU A 14 -14.10 16.43 -11.52
N ILE A 15 -14.77 16.40 -12.66
CA ILE A 15 -15.39 15.17 -13.20
C ILE A 15 -14.32 14.10 -13.48
N PHE A 16 -13.15 14.52 -13.97
CA PHE A 16 -12.04 13.61 -14.21
C PHE A 16 -11.58 12.98 -12.89
N ASP A 17 -11.34 13.78 -11.84
CA ASP A 17 -10.91 13.29 -10.54
C ASP A 17 -11.96 12.41 -9.86
N GLU A 18 -13.24 12.78 -9.95
CA GLU A 18 -14.37 11.97 -9.45
C GLU A 18 -14.43 10.59 -10.13
N ASN A 19 -14.28 10.53 -11.45
CA ASN A 19 -14.25 9.26 -12.18
C ASN A 19 -13.06 8.39 -11.78
N LYS A 20 -11.89 8.99 -11.56
CA LYS A 20 -10.70 8.27 -11.10
C LYS A 20 -10.93 7.63 -9.74
N MET A 21 -11.45 8.41 -8.78
CA MET A 21 -11.76 7.89 -7.44
C MET A 21 -12.79 6.78 -7.49
N LYS A 22 -13.86 6.97 -8.26
CA LYS A 22 -14.92 5.96 -8.46
C LYS A 22 -14.35 4.65 -9.02
N LEU A 23 -13.44 4.72 -10.01
CA LEU A 23 -12.78 3.55 -10.56
C LEU A 23 -11.90 2.83 -9.50
N ILE A 24 -11.18 3.57 -8.66
CA ILE A 24 -10.36 3.00 -7.59
C ILE A 24 -11.24 2.30 -6.53
N ASP A 25 -12.28 2.97 -6.06
CA ASP A 25 -13.15 2.39 -5.02
C ASP A 25 -13.90 1.17 -5.56
N THR A 26 -14.45 1.24 -6.79
CA THR A 26 -15.07 0.07 -7.45
C THR A 26 -14.06 -1.07 -7.68
N ALA A 27 -12.80 -0.75 -7.96
CA ALA A 27 -11.78 -1.78 -8.12
C ALA A 27 -11.55 -2.57 -6.82
N LEU A 28 -11.54 -1.90 -5.68
CA LEU A 28 -11.42 -2.57 -4.37
C LEU A 28 -12.58 -3.54 -4.13
N GLU A 29 -13.80 -3.11 -4.43
CA GLU A 29 -15.00 -3.94 -4.31
C GLU A 29 -14.93 -5.16 -5.25
N VAL A 30 -14.69 -4.94 -6.54
CA VAL A 30 -14.65 -5.98 -7.58
C VAL A 30 -13.55 -7.01 -7.33
N ILE A 31 -12.34 -6.56 -6.95
CA ILE A 31 -11.21 -7.47 -6.67
C ILE A 31 -11.52 -8.33 -5.46
N ASN A 32 -12.08 -7.77 -4.40
CA ASN A 32 -12.44 -8.51 -3.20
C ASN A 32 -13.62 -9.46 -3.40
N GLU A 33 -14.61 -9.08 -4.23
CA GLU A 33 -15.80 -9.89 -4.51
C GLU A 33 -15.48 -11.09 -5.43
N ILE A 34 -14.81 -10.84 -6.56
CA ILE A 34 -14.46 -11.90 -7.53
C ILE A 34 -13.47 -12.87 -6.92
N GLY A 35 -12.50 -12.33 -6.20
CA GLY A 35 -11.53 -13.15 -5.51
C GLY A 35 -10.54 -13.90 -6.40
N ASP A 36 -10.56 -13.77 -7.70
CA ASP A 36 -9.54 -14.22 -8.65
C ASP A 36 -9.08 -13.05 -9.52
N ILE A 37 -7.81 -12.67 -9.35
CA ILE A 37 -7.23 -11.54 -10.07
C ILE A 37 -7.16 -11.75 -11.58
N ASN A 38 -7.12 -12.99 -12.05
CA ASN A 38 -7.09 -13.30 -13.48
C ASN A 38 -8.42 -12.98 -14.18
N GLU A 39 -9.52 -12.94 -13.42
CA GLU A 39 -10.84 -12.57 -13.93
C GLU A 39 -11.11 -11.07 -13.87
N VAL A 40 -10.25 -10.29 -13.19
CA VAL A 40 -10.41 -8.85 -13.03
C VAL A 40 -9.66 -8.09 -14.11
N THR A 41 -10.37 -7.27 -14.86
CA THR A 41 -9.79 -6.40 -15.90
C THR A 41 -10.23 -4.96 -15.69
N LEU A 42 -9.48 -3.99 -16.25
CA LEU A 42 -9.90 -2.58 -16.19
C LEU A 42 -11.27 -2.36 -16.85
N SER A 43 -11.62 -3.16 -17.86
CA SER A 43 -12.94 -3.10 -18.51
C SER A 43 -14.06 -3.60 -17.61
N THR A 44 -13.84 -4.67 -16.83
CA THR A 44 -14.84 -5.16 -15.86
C THR A 44 -15.08 -4.15 -14.75
N ILE A 45 -14.00 -3.52 -14.24
CA ILE A 45 -14.07 -2.44 -13.26
C ILE A 45 -14.80 -1.22 -13.81
N ALA A 46 -14.47 -0.78 -15.05
CA ALA A 46 -15.14 0.34 -15.70
C ALA A 46 -16.65 0.12 -15.83
N LYS A 47 -17.04 -1.09 -16.24
CA LYS A 47 -18.46 -1.48 -16.35
C LYS A 47 -19.17 -1.43 -14.99
N ALA A 48 -18.55 -1.98 -13.94
CA ALA A 48 -19.12 -1.95 -12.60
C ALA A 48 -19.22 -0.51 -12.05
N ALA A 49 -18.22 0.34 -12.32
CA ALA A 49 -18.23 1.75 -11.96
C ALA A 49 -19.23 2.60 -12.79
N GLY A 50 -19.82 2.07 -13.85
CA GLY A 50 -20.65 2.86 -14.75
C GLY A 50 -19.87 3.94 -15.51
N VAL A 51 -18.57 3.70 -15.74
CA VAL A 51 -17.65 4.57 -16.49
C VAL A 51 -17.34 3.92 -17.84
N SER A 52 -17.19 4.72 -18.91
CA SER A 52 -16.83 4.14 -20.21
C SER A 52 -15.45 3.50 -20.17
N PRO A 53 -15.21 2.38 -20.89
CA PRO A 53 -13.87 1.80 -21.00
C PRO A 53 -12.83 2.81 -21.49
N ALA A 54 -13.17 3.66 -22.44
CA ALA A 54 -12.28 4.71 -22.95
C ALA A 54 -11.86 5.68 -21.83
N THR A 55 -12.80 6.09 -20.98
CA THR A 55 -12.50 6.94 -19.82
C THR A 55 -11.58 6.21 -18.84
N ALA A 56 -11.81 4.94 -18.55
CA ALA A 56 -10.96 4.16 -17.65
C ALA A 56 -9.53 4.02 -18.19
N TYR A 57 -9.34 3.77 -19.48
CA TYR A 57 -8.02 3.74 -20.11
C TYR A 57 -7.32 5.10 -20.15
N ASN A 58 -8.07 6.20 -20.19
CA ASN A 58 -7.49 7.54 -20.07
C ASN A 58 -6.93 7.80 -18.66
N HIS A 59 -7.57 7.26 -17.61
CA HIS A 59 -7.06 7.36 -16.23
C HIS A 59 -5.91 6.41 -15.96
N PHE A 60 -5.93 5.22 -16.56
CA PHE A 60 -5.00 4.12 -16.31
C PHE A 60 -4.43 3.57 -17.63
N PRO A 61 -3.55 4.31 -18.34
CA PRO A 61 -2.99 3.91 -19.64
C PRO A 61 -2.25 2.57 -19.60
N ALA A 62 -1.50 2.30 -18.52
CA ALA A 62 -0.85 1.01 -18.28
C ALA A 62 -1.81 0.00 -17.59
N ARG A 63 -3.12 0.18 -17.75
CA ARG A 63 -4.17 -0.71 -17.30
C ARG A 63 -4.09 -1.01 -15.79
N MET A 64 -4.11 -2.30 -15.43
CA MET A 64 -4.10 -2.74 -14.02
C MET A 64 -2.86 -2.26 -13.25
N THR A 65 -1.71 -2.11 -13.91
CA THR A 65 -0.49 -1.58 -13.28
C THR A 65 -0.66 -0.15 -12.75
N ASP A 66 -1.30 0.73 -13.55
CA ASP A 66 -1.57 2.12 -13.11
C ASP A 66 -2.64 2.16 -12.04
N LEU A 67 -3.65 1.29 -12.14
CA LEU A 67 -4.70 1.17 -11.13
C LEU A 67 -4.13 0.70 -9.79
N TYR A 68 -3.29 -0.35 -9.79
CA TYR A 68 -2.61 -0.82 -8.57
C TYR A 68 -1.72 0.27 -7.97
N SER A 69 -0.95 0.99 -8.80
CA SER A 69 -0.17 2.13 -8.34
C SER A 69 -1.02 3.20 -7.67
N ALA A 70 -2.19 3.51 -8.25
CA ALA A 70 -3.11 4.48 -7.66
C ALA A 70 -3.69 4.00 -6.32
N ILE A 71 -4.03 2.70 -6.21
CA ILE A 71 -4.48 2.10 -4.95
C ILE A 71 -3.37 2.18 -3.90
N VAL A 72 -2.13 1.80 -4.24
CA VAL A 72 -0.97 1.89 -3.33
C VAL A 72 -0.81 3.31 -2.80
N LYS A 73 -0.77 4.30 -3.68
CA LYS A 73 -0.59 5.72 -3.31
C LYS A 73 -1.73 6.25 -2.44
N LEU A 74 -2.94 5.81 -2.68
CA LEU A 74 -4.12 6.32 -1.96
C LEU A 74 -4.36 5.60 -0.64
N LYS A 75 -4.10 4.30 -0.56
CA LYS A 75 -4.52 3.45 0.57
C LYS A 75 -3.33 2.96 1.42
N LEU A 76 -2.11 2.97 0.90
CA LEU A 76 -0.91 2.53 1.62
C LEU A 76 0.06 3.67 1.92
N ASP A 77 -0.24 4.91 1.57
CA ASP A 77 0.54 6.06 2.02
C ASP A 77 0.22 6.37 3.49
N VAL A 78 1.11 5.92 4.35
CA VAL A 78 1.00 6.10 5.81
C VAL A 78 1.88 7.24 6.33
N ARG A 79 2.47 8.05 5.45
CA ARG A 79 3.39 9.14 5.83
C ARG A 79 2.78 10.09 6.84
N GLU A 80 1.57 10.57 6.58
CA GLU A 80 0.87 11.48 7.49
C GLU A 80 0.62 10.84 8.85
N THR A 81 0.22 9.57 8.88
CA THR A 81 0.02 8.82 10.14
C THR A 81 1.33 8.72 10.92
N ILE A 82 2.44 8.37 10.27
CA ILE A 82 3.76 8.25 10.89
C ILE A 82 4.22 9.63 11.41
N MET A 83 4.08 10.69 10.62
CA MET A 83 4.47 12.05 11.02
C MET A 83 3.66 12.55 12.23
N ASN A 84 2.36 12.30 12.26
CA ASN A 84 1.52 12.67 13.40
C ASN A 84 1.94 11.91 14.67
N MET A 85 2.19 10.60 14.56
CA MET A 85 2.69 9.80 15.68
C MET A 85 4.04 10.30 16.20
N ALA A 86 4.97 10.66 15.31
CA ALA A 86 6.28 11.19 15.68
C ALA A 86 6.22 12.56 16.40
N THR A 87 5.10 13.27 16.31
CA THR A 87 4.88 14.51 17.09
C THR A 87 4.24 14.27 18.45
N GLU A 88 3.59 13.12 18.66
CA GLU A 88 2.81 12.79 19.87
C GLU A 88 3.51 11.77 20.77
N SER A 89 4.52 11.04 20.27
CA SER A 89 5.26 10.00 20.97
C SER A 89 6.76 10.10 20.74
N GLU A 90 7.55 9.34 21.52
CA GLU A 90 8.98 9.20 21.25
C GLU A 90 9.20 8.59 19.85
N LEU A 91 10.24 9.08 19.15
CA LEU A 91 10.51 8.68 17.78
C LEU A 91 10.76 7.17 17.66
N ILE A 92 11.44 6.57 18.63
CA ILE A 92 11.69 5.13 18.67
C ILE A 92 10.40 4.31 18.73
N ASP A 93 9.39 4.78 19.47
CA ASP A 93 8.10 4.09 19.57
C ASP A 93 7.30 4.23 18.26
N THR A 94 7.44 5.35 17.58
CA THR A 94 6.91 5.52 16.21
C THR A 94 7.57 4.53 15.26
N ILE A 95 8.91 4.41 15.26
CA ILE A 95 9.66 3.48 14.41
C ILE A 95 9.20 2.04 14.63
N LYS A 96 9.00 1.63 15.88
CA LYS A 96 8.50 0.28 16.22
C LYS A 96 7.13 -0.03 15.62
N GLN A 97 6.29 0.98 15.45
CA GLN A 97 4.93 0.81 14.93
C GLN A 97 4.84 0.80 13.38
N ILE A 98 5.86 1.24 12.65
CA ILE A 98 5.81 1.38 11.19
C ILE A 98 5.37 0.09 10.48
N PRO A 99 5.98 -1.09 10.72
CA PRO A 99 5.55 -2.33 10.05
C PRO A 99 4.10 -2.71 10.38
N TYR A 100 3.67 -2.50 11.63
CA TYR A 100 2.30 -2.77 12.05
C TYR A 100 1.28 -1.85 11.36
N ILE A 101 1.59 -0.55 11.22
CA ILE A 101 0.72 0.42 10.55
C ILE A 101 0.50 0.02 9.08
N TYR A 102 1.58 -0.30 8.36
CA TYR A 102 1.48 -0.80 6.99
C TYR A 102 0.71 -2.13 6.91
N ALA A 103 1.00 -3.08 7.80
CA ALA A 103 0.29 -4.36 7.84
C ALA A 103 -1.21 -4.18 8.08
N LYS A 104 -1.60 -3.26 8.97
CA LYS A 104 -3.00 -2.92 9.23
C LYS A 104 -3.71 -2.38 8.00
N GLN A 105 -3.07 -1.50 7.24
CA GLN A 105 -3.63 -1.00 5.97
C GLN A 105 -3.77 -2.13 4.94
N MET A 106 -2.76 -3.01 4.84
CA MET A 106 -2.83 -4.17 3.93
C MET A 106 -3.98 -5.11 4.27
N VAL A 107 -4.16 -5.43 5.56
CA VAL A 107 -5.29 -6.28 6.03
C VAL A 107 -6.63 -5.61 5.74
N ALA A 108 -6.75 -4.29 5.93
CA ALA A 108 -7.97 -3.54 5.65
C ALA A 108 -8.38 -3.55 4.17
N LEU A 109 -7.43 -3.76 3.25
CA LEU A 109 -7.70 -3.91 1.82
C LEU A 109 -8.23 -5.31 1.44
N GLY A 110 -8.24 -6.27 2.38
CA GLY A 110 -8.69 -7.63 2.11
C GLY A 110 -7.84 -8.34 1.06
N TYR A 111 -8.49 -9.03 0.12
CA TYR A 111 -7.78 -9.70 -0.97
C TYR A 111 -6.99 -8.75 -1.87
N THR A 112 -7.48 -7.52 -2.07
CA THR A 112 -6.73 -6.51 -2.82
C THR A 112 -5.34 -6.28 -2.22
N GLY A 113 -5.21 -6.24 -0.88
CA GLY A 113 -3.91 -6.13 -0.21
C GLY A 113 -2.95 -7.26 -0.61
N GLN A 114 -3.43 -8.51 -0.64
CA GLN A 114 -2.64 -9.67 -1.06
C GLN A 114 -2.23 -9.60 -2.54
N VAL A 115 -3.15 -9.15 -3.41
CA VAL A 115 -2.85 -8.91 -4.83
C VAL A 115 -1.75 -7.86 -4.98
N LEU A 116 -1.82 -6.75 -4.26
CA LEU A 116 -0.79 -5.70 -4.30
C LEU A 116 0.59 -6.23 -3.90
N VAL A 117 0.67 -7.08 -2.86
CA VAL A 117 1.95 -7.71 -2.48
C VAL A 117 2.47 -8.60 -3.60
N SER A 118 1.62 -9.39 -4.26
CA SER A 118 2.03 -10.22 -5.40
C SER A 118 2.57 -9.40 -6.59
N GLN A 119 2.09 -8.16 -6.74
CA GLN A 119 2.51 -7.22 -7.80
C GLN A 119 3.66 -6.28 -7.37
N MET A 120 4.06 -6.31 -6.09
CA MET A 120 5.01 -5.35 -5.52
C MET A 120 6.32 -5.27 -6.32
N GLY A 121 6.91 -6.42 -6.67
CA GLY A 121 8.16 -6.45 -7.43
C GLY A 121 8.04 -5.75 -8.79
N HIS A 122 6.95 -5.96 -9.52
CA HIS A 122 6.69 -5.32 -10.80
C HIS A 122 6.43 -3.81 -10.63
N LEU A 123 5.61 -3.43 -9.65
CA LEU A 123 5.32 -2.03 -9.37
C LEU A 123 6.57 -1.27 -8.93
N GLN A 124 7.43 -1.88 -8.11
CA GLN A 124 8.69 -1.28 -7.69
C GLN A 124 9.66 -1.12 -8.85
N ALA A 125 9.84 -2.15 -9.69
CA ALA A 125 10.71 -2.10 -10.87
C ALA A 125 10.28 -1.04 -11.90
N THR A 126 9.00 -0.67 -11.91
CA THR A 126 8.45 0.36 -12.81
C THR A 126 8.29 1.74 -12.13
N GLY A 127 8.78 1.91 -10.90
CA GLY A 127 8.64 3.16 -10.13
C GLY A 127 7.19 3.48 -9.74
N LYS A 128 6.34 2.47 -9.64
CA LYS A 128 4.89 2.60 -9.39
C LYS A 128 4.44 2.07 -8.02
N TRP A 129 5.38 1.69 -7.17
CA TRP A 129 5.09 1.33 -5.78
C TRP A 129 5.03 2.60 -4.92
N LEU A 130 5.74 2.67 -3.82
CA LEU A 130 5.85 3.89 -3.00
C LEU A 130 6.90 4.83 -3.63
N GLU A 131 6.75 6.13 -3.41
CA GLU A 131 7.69 7.13 -3.93
C GLU A 131 9.01 7.11 -3.17
N ASP A 132 8.96 6.86 -1.85
CA ASP A 132 10.13 6.84 -0.98
C ASP A 132 10.68 5.42 -0.82
N ASP A 133 12.00 5.31 -0.77
CA ASP A 133 12.68 4.08 -0.38
C ASP A 133 12.49 3.85 1.13
N PRO A 134 11.81 2.76 1.56
CA PRO A 134 11.58 2.51 2.96
C PRO A 134 12.86 2.34 3.79
N VAL A 135 13.95 1.84 3.18
CA VAL A 135 15.25 1.76 3.85
C VAL A 135 15.79 3.15 4.14
N ALA A 136 15.74 4.06 3.17
CA ALA A 136 16.19 5.44 3.35
C ALA A 136 15.36 6.19 4.40
N VAL A 137 14.04 6.00 4.41
CA VAL A 137 13.14 6.62 5.40
C VAL A 137 13.46 6.10 6.81
N LEU A 138 13.54 4.79 7.00
CA LEU A 138 13.86 4.19 8.30
C LEU A 138 15.27 4.58 8.77
N THR A 139 16.26 4.58 7.88
CA THR A 139 17.63 5.03 8.21
C THR A 139 17.62 6.45 8.75
N ASN A 140 16.92 7.38 8.09
CA ASN A 140 16.84 8.76 8.53
C ASN A 140 16.18 8.89 9.92
N LEU A 141 15.11 8.15 10.17
CA LEU A 141 14.44 8.14 11.48
C LEU A 141 15.35 7.59 12.58
N LEU A 142 16.07 6.48 12.32
CA LEU A 142 17.01 5.88 13.28
C LEU A 142 18.19 6.81 13.58
N VAL A 143 18.72 7.51 12.59
CA VAL A 143 19.78 8.52 12.79
C VAL A 143 19.27 9.69 13.61
N GLN A 144 18.03 10.15 13.38
CA GLN A 144 17.43 11.20 14.20
C GLN A 144 17.22 10.77 15.66
N GLU A 145 16.98 9.48 15.90
CA GLU A 145 16.89 8.88 17.25
C GLU A 145 18.26 8.75 17.94
N GLY A 146 19.35 8.93 17.21
CA GLY A 146 20.71 8.87 17.74
C GLY A 146 21.51 7.61 17.38
N THR A 147 20.99 6.74 16.51
CA THR A 147 21.71 5.56 16.02
C THR A 147 22.83 6.00 15.06
N TYR A 148 24.02 5.39 15.17
CA TYR A 148 25.11 5.60 14.20
C TYR A 148 24.63 5.21 12.79
N LYS A 149 25.08 5.98 11.78
CA LYS A 149 24.56 5.87 10.42
C LYS A 149 24.74 4.48 9.80
N GLU A 150 25.88 3.84 10.05
CA GLU A 150 26.20 2.50 9.55
C GLU A 150 25.23 1.46 10.14
N ASP A 151 25.02 1.51 11.45
CA ASP A 151 24.08 0.63 12.15
C ASP A 151 22.64 0.91 11.71
N ALA A 152 22.28 2.19 11.54
CA ALA A 152 20.94 2.60 11.10
C ALA A 152 20.59 2.04 9.71
N VAL A 153 21.54 2.00 8.77
CA VAL A 153 21.34 1.37 7.45
C VAL A 153 21.09 -0.12 7.59
N GLU A 154 21.93 -0.83 8.34
CA GLU A 154 21.81 -2.28 8.55
C GLU A 154 20.49 -2.63 9.23
N ILE A 155 20.10 -1.89 10.26
CA ILE A 155 18.83 -2.06 10.98
C ILE A 155 17.65 -1.83 10.03
N ALA A 156 17.68 -0.74 9.24
CA ALA A 156 16.62 -0.42 8.30
C ALA A 156 16.46 -1.49 7.21
N GLU A 157 17.55 -2.04 6.69
CA GLU A 157 17.56 -3.15 5.73
C GLU A 157 16.96 -4.43 6.36
N LYS A 158 17.33 -4.77 7.59
CA LYS A 158 16.76 -5.91 8.31
C LYS A 158 15.27 -5.76 8.55
N ILE A 159 14.83 -4.59 9.02
CA ILE A 159 13.39 -4.30 9.22
C ILE A 159 12.63 -4.45 7.91
N THR A 160 13.10 -3.82 6.85
CA THR A 160 12.44 -3.84 5.53
C THR A 160 12.37 -5.26 4.96
N THR A 161 13.46 -6.03 5.08
CA THR A 161 13.51 -7.41 4.59
C THR A 161 12.56 -8.32 5.36
N ASN A 162 12.55 -8.25 6.69
CA ASN A 162 11.64 -9.04 7.52
C ASN A 162 10.18 -8.67 7.26
N PHE A 163 9.87 -7.38 7.13
CA PHE A 163 8.52 -6.93 6.82
C PHE A 163 8.05 -7.40 5.44
N ARG A 164 8.90 -7.29 4.41
CA ARG A 164 8.59 -7.83 3.06
C ARG A 164 8.35 -9.33 3.09
N GLY A 165 9.14 -10.07 3.84
CA GLY A 165 8.95 -11.50 4.07
C GLY A 165 7.60 -11.83 4.71
N ALA A 166 7.22 -11.08 5.76
CA ALA A 166 5.93 -11.24 6.42
C ALA A 166 4.75 -10.90 5.49
N MET A 167 4.85 -9.83 4.71
CA MET A 167 3.83 -9.47 3.69
C MET A 167 3.69 -10.58 2.64
N PHE A 168 4.81 -11.08 2.11
CA PHE A 168 4.79 -12.14 1.12
C PHE A 168 4.13 -13.41 1.68
N GLU A 169 4.50 -13.83 2.90
CA GLU A 169 3.87 -14.95 3.58
C GLU A 169 2.35 -14.72 3.71
N HIS A 170 1.93 -13.52 4.12
CA HIS A 170 0.50 -13.18 4.20
C HIS A 170 -0.22 -13.34 2.87
N SER A 171 0.42 -12.96 1.75
CA SER A 171 -0.19 -13.06 0.42
C SER A 171 -0.38 -14.49 -0.07
N LEU A 172 0.36 -15.47 0.48
CA LEU A 172 0.25 -16.88 0.13
C LEU A 172 -0.89 -17.61 0.88
N HIS A 173 -1.46 -17.00 1.92
CA HIS A 173 -2.40 -17.69 2.82
C HIS A 173 -3.88 -17.41 2.54
N ARG A 174 -4.22 -16.85 1.38
CA ARG A 174 -5.59 -16.50 1.03
C ARG A 174 -6.57 -17.67 1.11
N ASP A 175 -6.24 -18.77 0.44
CA ASP A 175 -7.15 -19.92 0.29
C ASP A 175 -7.12 -20.87 1.50
N LYS A 176 -6.29 -20.57 2.50
CA LYS A 176 -6.13 -21.41 3.69
C LYS A 176 -7.09 -21.07 4.82
N LEU A 177 -7.90 -20.02 4.67
CA LEU A 177 -9.00 -19.75 5.62
C LEU A 177 -9.99 -20.93 5.71
N GLU A 178 -10.09 -21.76 4.66
CA GLU A 178 -10.89 -22.98 4.63
C GLU A 178 -10.10 -24.23 5.04
N ASN A 179 -8.77 -24.14 5.15
CA ASN A 179 -7.96 -25.28 5.55
C ASN A 179 -7.83 -25.33 7.06
N GLN A 180 -8.57 -26.22 7.70
CA GLN A 180 -8.61 -26.44 9.17
C GLN A 180 -7.24 -26.70 9.84
N TYR A 181 -6.16 -26.84 9.06
CA TYR A 181 -4.79 -26.99 9.56
C TYR A 181 -3.95 -25.70 9.48
N SER A 182 -4.48 -24.61 8.92
CA SER A 182 -3.76 -23.33 8.87
C SER A 182 -4.05 -22.52 10.13
N THR A 183 -3.03 -22.29 10.94
CA THR A 183 -3.09 -21.36 12.08
C THR A 183 -2.83 -19.91 11.68
N TYR A 184 -2.59 -19.64 10.39
CA TYR A 184 -2.28 -18.31 9.89
C TYR A 184 -3.57 -17.50 9.69
N THR A 185 -3.67 -16.40 10.40
CA THR A 185 -4.78 -15.44 10.32
C THR A 185 -4.23 -14.02 10.11
N PRO A 186 -5.06 -13.05 9.70
CA PRO A 186 -4.66 -11.64 9.69
C PRO A 186 -4.07 -11.17 11.04
N ASP A 187 -4.60 -11.65 12.16
CA ASP A 187 -4.09 -11.30 13.50
C ASP A 187 -2.68 -11.83 13.73
N VAL A 188 -2.36 -13.03 13.26
CA VAL A 188 -1.00 -13.59 13.31
C VAL A 188 -0.04 -12.73 12.48
N PHE A 189 -0.45 -12.28 11.30
CA PHE A 189 0.33 -11.37 10.48
C PHE A 189 0.58 -10.04 11.18
N LEU A 190 -0.48 -9.41 11.71
CA LEU A 190 -0.38 -8.15 12.46
C LEU A 190 0.54 -8.28 13.67
N HIS A 191 0.41 -9.37 14.43
CA HIS A 191 1.27 -9.64 15.58
C HIS A 191 2.74 -9.80 15.16
N LYS A 192 3.04 -10.56 14.11
CA LYS A 192 4.41 -10.66 13.58
C LYS A 192 4.98 -9.28 13.23
N CYS A 193 4.20 -8.46 12.52
CA CYS A 193 4.64 -7.13 12.11
C CYS A 193 4.87 -6.18 13.30
N SER A 194 4.13 -6.31 14.39
CA SER A 194 4.32 -5.50 15.60
C SER A 194 5.62 -5.80 16.35
N LEU A 195 6.23 -6.97 16.14
CA LEU A 195 7.43 -7.39 16.83
C LEU A 195 8.73 -7.17 16.01
N ILE A 196 8.63 -6.95 14.69
CA ILE A 196 9.80 -6.93 13.79
C ILE A 196 10.88 -5.97 14.26
N VAL A 197 10.51 -4.72 14.57
CA VAL A 197 11.50 -3.69 14.92
C VAL A 197 12.10 -3.97 16.29
N GLU A 198 11.27 -4.33 17.27
CA GLU A 198 11.72 -4.62 18.62
C GLU A 198 12.69 -5.79 18.65
N ASP A 199 12.40 -6.87 17.92
CA ASP A 199 13.25 -8.06 17.87
C ASP A 199 14.58 -7.81 17.15
N ILE A 200 14.58 -6.89 16.17
CA ILE A 200 15.82 -6.47 15.51
C ILE A 200 16.64 -5.58 16.45
N LEU A 201 16.03 -4.57 17.08
CA LEU A 201 16.75 -3.64 17.97
C LEU A 201 17.38 -4.32 19.20
N LYS A 202 16.85 -5.45 19.67
CA LYS A 202 17.47 -6.24 20.74
C LYS A 202 18.85 -6.84 20.39
N GLN A 203 19.22 -6.83 19.11
CA GLN A 203 20.48 -7.38 18.61
C GLN A 203 21.60 -6.34 18.55
N TYR A 204 21.26 -5.06 18.77
CA TYR A 204 22.17 -3.90 18.78
C TYR A 204 22.21 -3.23 20.16
#